data_57cf4c1106576c830f3a62e92e691366
#
_entry.id   57cf4c1106576c830f3a62e92e691366
#
_cell.length_a   1.000
_cell.length_b   1.000
_cell.length_c   1.000
_cell.angle_alpha   90.00
_cell.angle_beta   90.00
_cell.angle_gamma   90.00
#
_symmetry.space_group_name_H-M   'P 1'
#
loop_
_entity.id
_entity.type
_entity.pdbx_description
1 polymer ?
#
loop_
_entity_poly.entity_id
_entity_poly.type
_entity_poly.pdbx_seq_one_letter_code
_entity_poly.pdbx_strand_id
1 'polypeptide(L)'
;MPKDGQATTSKTLFRMQVGVQINVKAPPERIWALLTNAQQFPTWNSTITSIDGKIAPGETIRLKSTSSERIFKLKVAKFEPNAHMLWQDGAAPMFKGERRFTLTPKGSGSTEFAMEESFSGLMLPMIAGSLLDFRPIFERYAADLKAAAERA
;
A
#
# COMPACT_ATOMS: atom_id res chain seq x y z
N MET A 1 -7.46 -6.61 17.83
CA MET A 1 -7.52 -5.23 17.31
C MET A 1 -6.15 -4.75 16.91
N PRO A 2 -5.95 -4.34 15.66
CA PRO A 2 -4.67 -3.74 15.28
C PRO A 2 -4.45 -2.43 16.03
N LYS A 3 -3.24 -2.22 16.47
CA LYS A 3 -2.87 -0.95 17.12
C LYS A 3 -2.55 0.10 16.04
N ASP A 4 -2.84 1.35 16.36
CA ASP A 4 -2.60 2.46 15.45
C ASP A 4 -1.12 2.50 15.03
N GLY A 5 -0.88 2.48 13.72
CA GLY A 5 0.47 2.53 13.16
C GLY A 5 1.26 1.24 13.23
N GLN A 6 0.74 0.19 13.83
CA GLN A 6 1.42 -1.11 13.89
C GLN A 6 0.91 -2.05 12.81
N ALA A 7 1.83 -2.74 12.14
CA ALA A 7 1.48 -3.70 11.10
C ALA A 7 1.25 -5.07 11.71
N THR A 8 0.30 -5.79 11.12
CA THR A 8 -0.03 -7.15 11.50
C THR A 8 0.07 -8.07 10.30
N THR A 9 0.30 -9.36 10.55
CA THR A 9 0.34 -10.37 9.49
C THR A 9 -0.60 -11.52 9.83
N SER A 10 -1.12 -12.16 8.77
CA SER A 10 -1.82 -13.42 8.89
C SER A 10 -1.40 -14.31 7.72
N LYS A 11 -1.44 -15.64 7.92
CA LYS A 11 -0.92 -16.56 6.92
C LYS A 11 -1.66 -17.89 6.97
N THR A 12 -2.08 -18.34 5.78
CA THR A 12 -2.51 -19.71 5.55
C THR A 12 -1.63 -20.31 4.46
N LEU A 13 -1.86 -21.57 4.07
CA LEU A 13 -1.01 -22.24 3.08
C LEU A 13 -0.94 -21.49 1.75
N PHE A 14 -2.10 -20.99 1.26
CA PHE A 14 -2.19 -20.36 -0.05
C PHE A 14 -2.49 -18.86 0.03
N ARG A 15 -2.41 -18.27 1.22
CA ARG A 15 -2.69 -16.84 1.38
C ARG A 15 -1.87 -16.25 2.51
N MET A 16 -1.32 -15.08 2.25
CA MET A 16 -0.61 -14.30 3.26
C MET A 16 -1.08 -12.85 3.17
N GLN A 17 -1.29 -12.23 4.31
CA GLN A 17 -1.69 -10.82 4.37
C GLN A 17 -0.81 -10.07 5.36
N VAL A 18 -0.55 -8.82 5.02
CA VAL A 18 0.06 -7.86 5.94
C VAL A 18 -0.75 -6.57 5.84
N GLY A 19 -1.00 -5.94 6.96
CA GLY A 19 -1.78 -4.71 6.98
C GLY A 19 -1.37 -3.77 8.08
N VAL A 20 -1.66 -2.49 7.87
CA VAL A 20 -1.43 -1.41 8.82
C VAL A 20 -2.57 -0.42 8.71
N GLN A 21 -2.94 0.17 9.84
CA GLN A 21 -3.87 1.30 9.85
C GLN A 21 -3.36 2.35 10.81
N ILE A 22 -3.61 3.61 10.48
CA ILE A 22 -3.13 4.74 11.27
C ILE A 22 -4.13 5.89 11.14
N ASN A 23 -4.32 6.63 12.23
CA ASN A 23 -5.15 7.82 12.20
C ASN A 23 -4.32 9.02 11.78
N VAL A 24 -4.82 9.79 10.80
CA VAL A 24 -4.13 10.93 10.21
C VAL A 24 -4.99 12.18 10.40
N LYS A 25 -4.40 13.23 10.94
CA LYS A 25 -5.11 14.51 11.15
C LYS A 25 -5.07 15.33 9.87
N ALA A 26 -5.80 14.83 8.87
CA ALA A 26 -5.92 15.47 7.56
C ALA A 26 -7.19 14.96 6.88
N PRO A 27 -7.77 15.75 5.97
CA PRO A 27 -8.94 15.28 5.21
C PRO A 27 -8.54 14.23 4.18
N PRO A 28 -9.47 13.38 3.73
CA PRO A 28 -9.16 12.34 2.76
C PRO A 28 -8.54 12.88 1.47
N GLU A 29 -8.97 14.03 1.00
CA GLU A 29 -8.48 14.63 -0.23
C GLU A 29 -6.98 14.89 -0.19
N ARG A 30 -6.47 15.34 0.96
CA ARG A 30 -5.04 15.60 1.11
C ARG A 30 -4.23 14.32 1.07
N ILE A 31 -4.72 13.30 1.77
CA ILE A 31 -4.06 11.99 1.78
C ILE A 31 -4.10 11.38 0.38
N TRP A 32 -5.25 11.46 -0.29
CA TRP A 32 -5.42 10.93 -1.64
C TRP A 32 -4.48 11.59 -2.63
N ALA A 33 -4.28 12.90 -2.51
CA ALA A 33 -3.34 13.63 -3.36
C ALA A 33 -1.91 13.08 -3.23
N LEU A 34 -1.50 12.73 -2.01
CA LEU A 34 -0.18 12.11 -1.79
C LEU A 34 -0.12 10.71 -2.40
N LEU A 35 -1.17 9.91 -2.21
CA LEU A 35 -1.20 8.53 -2.68
C LEU A 35 -1.31 8.39 -4.20
N THR A 36 -1.71 9.43 -4.90
CA THR A 36 -1.91 9.38 -6.36
C THR A 36 -0.92 10.22 -7.14
N ASN A 37 0.02 10.88 -6.49
CA ASN A 37 1.06 11.66 -7.17
C ASN A 37 2.35 10.84 -7.23
N ALA A 38 2.51 10.09 -8.32
CA ALA A 38 3.62 9.15 -8.48
C ALA A 38 4.99 9.84 -8.38
N GLN A 39 5.14 11.00 -8.99
CA GLN A 39 6.43 11.70 -9.05
C GLN A 39 6.89 12.20 -7.69
N GLN A 40 5.95 12.51 -6.79
CA GLN A 40 6.27 13.04 -5.47
C GLN A 40 6.48 11.96 -4.41
N PHE A 41 6.16 10.71 -4.71
CA PHE A 41 6.29 9.62 -3.73
C PHE A 41 7.65 9.58 -3.04
N PRO A 42 8.78 9.64 -3.76
CA PRO A 42 10.08 9.55 -3.08
C PRO A 42 10.35 10.71 -2.13
N THR A 43 9.67 11.84 -2.28
CA THR A 43 9.91 13.01 -1.44
C THR A 43 9.34 12.84 -0.03
N TRP A 44 8.34 11.96 0.14
CA TRP A 44 7.72 11.79 1.46
C TRP A 44 7.72 10.33 1.94
N ASN A 45 7.94 9.36 1.05
CA ASN A 45 7.83 7.94 1.38
C ASN A 45 9.19 7.26 1.29
N SER A 46 9.77 6.93 2.44
CA SER A 46 11.11 6.35 2.51
C SER A 46 11.18 4.89 2.03
N THR A 47 10.01 4.26 1.80
CA THR A 47 9.98 2.87 1.33
C THR A 47 9.98 2.76 -0.20
N ILE A 48 9.78 3.88 -0.90
CA ILE A 48 9.63 3.92 -2.36
C ILE A 48 10.77 4.71 -2.98
N THR A 49 11.51 4.09 -3.90
CA THR A 49 12.56 4.76 -4.64
C THR A 49 12.00 5.55 -5.82
N SER A 50 11.06 4.94 -6.56
CA SER A 50 10.43 5.61 -7.71
C SER A 50 9.13 4.93 -8.08
N ILE A 51 8.22 5.69 -8.69
CA ILE A 51 7.04 5.17 -9.34
C ILE A 51 6.96 5.82 -10.72
N ASP A 52 7.05 5.02 -11.77
CA ASP A 52 6.86 5.48 -13.14
C ASP A 52 5.44 5.16 -13.59
N GLY A 53 4.83 6.10 -14.30
CA GLY A 53 3.47 5.96 -14.77
C GLY A 53 2.51 6.84 -13.99
N LYS A 54 1.25 6.75 -14.35
CA LYS A 54 0.20 7.57 -13.74
C LYS A 54 -0.67 6.72 -12.83
N ILE A 55 -0.84 7.14 -11.59
CA ILE A 55 -1.71 6.44 -10.64
C ILE A 55 -3.15 6.88 -10.92
N ALA A 56 -3.81 6.16 -11.83
CA ALA A 56 -5.16 6.46 -12.30
C ALA A 56 -5.85 5.16 -12.69
N PRO A 57 -7.19 5.16 -12.82
CA PRO A 57 -7.94 3.94 -13.11
C PRO A 57 -7.46 3.23 -14.36
N GLY A 58 -7.17 1.93 -14.24
CA GLY A 58 -6.77 1.10 -15.38
C GLY A 58 -5.35 1.27 -15.85
N GLU A 59 -4.61 2.19 -15.29
CA GLU A 59 -3.22 2.44 -15.68
C GLU A 59 -2.27 1.42 -15.02
N THR A 60 -1.13 1.21 -15.67
CA THR A 60 -0.06 0.37 -15.13
C THR A 60 1.08 1.27 -14.67
N ILE A 61 1.54 1.01 -13.45
CA ILE A 61 2.69 1.73 -12.88
C ILE A 61 3.86 0.78 -12.68
N ARG A 62 5.07 1.32 -12.68
CA ARG A 62 6.28 0.58 -12.36
C ARG A 62 6.87 1.16 -11.10
N LEU A 63 6.94 0.31 -10.08
CA LEU A 63 7.36 0.72 -8.74
C LEU A 63 8.68 0.07 -8.37
N LYS A 64 9.59 0.89 -7.85
CA LYS A 64 10.84 0.40 -7.27
C LYS A 64 10.83 0.78 -5.78
N SER A 65 11.02 -0.24 -4.92
CA SER A 65 11.07 0.00 -3.49
C SER A 65 12.53 0.05 -3.01
N THR A 66 12.72 0.60 -1.81
CA THR A 66 14.06 0.65 -1.22
C THR A 66 14.52 -0.70 -0.71
N SER A 67 13.62 -1.67 -0.58
CA SER A 67 13.93 -3.00 -0.04
C SER A 67 14.33 -4.01 -1.13
N SER A 68 14.28 -3.63 -2.42
CA SER A 68 14.52 -4.57 -3.51
C SER A 68 15.01 -3.83 -4.76
N GLU A 69 15.89 -4.47 -5.53
CA GLU A 69 16.29 -3.97 -6.86
C GLU A 69 15.24 -4.25 -7.93
N ARG A 70 14.26 -5.08 -7.62
CA ARG A 70 13.23 -5.49 -8.56
C ARG A 70 12.26 -4.36 -8.87
N ILE A 71 11.85 -4.26 -10.13
CA ILE A 71 10.80 -3.35 -10.55
C ILE A 71 9.49 -4.11 -10.59
N PHE A 72 8.49 -3.62 -9.85
CA PHE A 72 7.17 -4.21 -9.80
C PHE A 72 6.24 -3.50 -10.77
N LYS A 73 5.59 -4.27 -11.62
CA LYS A 73 4.61 -3.77 -12.57
C LYS A 73 3.24 -3.98 -11.97
N LEU A 74 2.54 -2.90 -11.68
CA LEU A 74 1.29 -2.95 -10.93
C LEU A 74 0.17 -2.27 -11.72
N LYS A 75 -1.00 -2.90 -11.72
CA LYS A 75 -2.19 -2.33 -12.35
C LYS A 75 -3.05 -1.65 -11.29
N VAL A 76 -3.47 -0.42 -11.57
CA VAL A 76 -4.34 0.34 -10.68
C VAL A 76 -5.80 -0.03 -10.99
N ALA A 77 -6.51 -0.52 -9.99
CA ALA A 77 -7.89 -1.00 -10.15
C ALA A 77 -8.75 -0.52 -8.98
N LYS A 78 -10.06 -0.70 -9.10
CA LYS A 78 -11.02 -0.35 -8.05
C LYS A 78 -10.81 1.07 -7.52
N PHE A 79 -10.57 2.00 -8.43
CA PHE A 79 -10.16 3.36 -8.10
C PHE A 79 -11.40 4.22 -7.78
N GLU A 80 -11.53 4.58 -6.51
CA GLU A 80 -12.58 5.48 -6.04
C GLU A 80 -11.91 6.66 -5.36
N PRO A 81 -11.90 7.86 -5.97
CA PRO A 81 -11.18 9.01 -5.42
C PRO A 81 -11.56 9.30 -3.97
N ASN A 82 -10.55 9.57 -3.16
CA ASN A 82 -10.67 9.90 -1.74
C ASN A 82 -11.19 8.75 -0.87
N ALA A 83 -11.32 7.54 -1.41
CA ALA A 83 -11.87 6.40 -0.70
C ALA A 83 -10.99 5.16 -0.76
N HIS A 84 -10.71 4.63 -1.94
CA HIS A 84 -9.92 3.41 -2.03
C HIS A 84 -9.36 3.17 -3.44
N MET A 85 -8.33 2.33 -3.51
CA MET A 85 -7.81 1.79 -4.77
C MET A 85 -7.05 0.50 -4.49
N LEU A 86 -6.84 -0.29 -5.56
CA LEU A 86 -6.03 -1.51 -5.53
C LEU A 86 -4.86 -1.36 -6.49
N TRP A 87 -3.69 -1.84 -6.08
CA TRP A 87 -2.56 -2.06 -6.97
C TRP A 87 -2.36 -3.57 -7.07
N GLN A 88 -2.43 -4.12 -8.28
CA GLN A 88 -2.45 -5.57 -8.52
C GLN A 88 -1.24 -6.04 -9.29
N ASP A 89 -0.70 -7.21 -8.90
CA ASP A 89 0.41 -7.89 -9.56
C ASP A 89 0.06 -9.38 -9.71
N GLY A 90 0.51 -9.98 -10.82
CA GLY A 90 0.30 -11.38 -11.08
C GLY A 90 -1.13 -11.71 -11.50
N ALA A 91 -1.45 -13.00 -11.50
CA ALA A 91 -2.76 -13.48 -11.88
C ALA A 91 -3.07 -14.82 -11.21
N ALA A 92 -4.34 -14.97 -10.76
CA ALA A 92 -4.83 -16.25 -10.28
C ALA A 92 -4.83 -17.26 -11.43
N PRO A 93 -4.65 -18.57 -11.15
CA PRO A 93 -4.55 -19.18 -9.84
C PRO A 93 -3.12 -19.34 -9.30
N MET A 94 -2.09 -19.00 -10.10
CA MET A 94 -0.72 -19.34 -9.74
C MET A 94 -0.17 -18.42 -8.64
N PHE A 95 -0.20 -17.12 -8.87
CA PHE A 95 0.26 -16.14 -7.88
C PHE A 95 -0.40 -14.80 -8.14
N LYS A 96 -0.92 -14.18 -7.09
CA LYS A 96 -1.55 -12.86 -7.17
C LYS A 96 -1.15 -12.04 -5.96
N GLY A 97 -0.68 -10.81 -6.20
CA GLY A 97 -0.42 -9.82 -5.17
C GLY A 97 -1.37 -8.65 -5.32
N GLU A 98 -1.93 -8.17 -4.22
CA GLU A 98 -2.81 -7.00 -4.24
C GLU A 98 -2.51 -6.12 -3.05
N ARG A 99 -2.34 -4.82 -3.30
CA ARG A 99 -2.21 -3.82 -2.26
C ARG A 99 -3.45 -2.94 -2.29
N ARG A 100 -4.19 -2.92 -1.18
CA ARG A 100 -5.41 -2.13 -1.04
C ARG A 100 -5.15 -0.93 -0.15
N PHE A 101 -5.55 0.24 -0.63
CA PHE A 101 -5.52 1.48 0.13
C PHE A 101 -6.94 1.88 0.44
N THR A 102 -7.22 2.22 1.70
CA THR A 102 -8.57 2.63 2.12
C THR A 102 -8.47 3.87 3.01
N LEU A 103 -9.31 4.86 2.72
CA LEU A 103 -9.44 6.07 3.53
C LEU A 103 -10.84 6.10 4.12
N THR A 104 -10.91 6.21 5.45
CA THR A 104 -12.20 6.27 6.15
C THR A 104 -12.25 7.57 6.94
N PRO A 105 -13.10 8.53 6.56
CA PRO A 105 -13.26 9.76 7.33
C PRO A 105 -13.74 9.46 8.75
N LYS A 106 -13.13 10.13 9.73
CA LYS A 106 -13.48 9.95 11.15
C LYS A 106 -14.10 11.19 11.77
N GLY A 107 -14.38 12.23 10.95
CA GLY A 107 -14.88 13.51 11.45
C GLY A 107 -13.76 14.38 12.00
N SER A 108 -14.06 15.64 12.26
CA SER A 108 -13.12 16.60 12.87
C SER A 108 -11.80 16.74 12.11
N GLY A 109 -11.83 16.55 10.78
CA GLY A 109 -10.63 16.69 9.96
C GLY A 109 -9.66 15.53 10.04
N SER A 110 -10.08 14.39 10.58
CA SER A 110 -9.26 13.18 10.69
C SER A 110 -9.73 12.11 9.71
N THR A 111 -8.78 11.28 9.26
CA THR A 111 -9.04 10.17 8.37
C THR A 111 -8.23 8.96 8.83
N GLU A 112 -8.85 7.79 8.84
CA GLU A 112 -8.11 6.56 9.04
C GLU A 112 -7.56 6.09 7.69
N PHE A 113 -6.25 5.93 7.62
CA PHE A 113 -5.57 5.33 6.48
C PHE A 113 -5.32 3.87 6.78
N ALA A 114 -5.73 2.98 5.87
CA ALA A 114 -5.44 1.56 5.97
C ALA A 114 -4.79 1.10 4.67
N MET A 115 -3.75 0.27 4.80
CA MET A 115 -3.07 -0.35 3.68
C MET A 115 -2.92 -1.83 3.98
N GLU A 116 -3.37 -2.67 3.05
CA GLU A 116 -3.32 -4.11 3.22
C GLU A 116 -2.77 -4.75 1.95
N GLU A 117 -1.83 -5.67 2.11
CA GLU A 117 -1.32 -6.44 0.98
C GLU A 117 -1.63 -7.90 1.17
N SER A 118 -2.18 -8.52 0.12
CA SER A 118 -2.52 -9.94 0.09
C SER A 118 -1.70 -10.63 -0.98
N PHE A 119 -1.08 -11.75 -0.62
CA PHE A 119 -0.43 -12.65 -1.57
C PHE A 119 -1.21 -13.96 -1.54
N SER A 120 -1.57 -14.46 -2.71
CA SER A 120 -2.37 -15.68 -2.80
C SER A 120 -1.98 -16.49 -4.03
N GLY A 121 -2.36 -17.78 -4.04
CA GLY A 121 -2.18 -18.64 -5.20
C GLY A 121 -1.45 -19.90 -4.89
N LEU A 122 -1.46 -20.81 -5.89
CA LEU A 122 -0.89 -22.15 -5.75
C LEU A 122 0.64 -22.15 -5.57
N MET A 123 1.31 -21.10 -6.06
CA MET A 123 2.76 -20.96 -5.93
C MET A 123 3.20 -20.45 -4.56
N LEU A 124 2.29 -19.95 -3.74
CA LEU A 124 2.65 -19.31 -2.48
C LEU A 124 3.46 -20.19 -1.53
N PRO A 125 3.09 -21.48 -1.31
CA PRO A 125 3.89 -22.32 -0.42
C PRO A 125 5.34 -22.44 -0.85
N MET A 126 5.62 -22.39 -2.15
CA MET A 126 6.99 -22.52 -2.67
C MET A 126 7.82 -21.26 -2.45
N ILE A 127 7.19 -20.09 -2.40
CA ILE A 127 7.91 -18.81 -2.34
C ILE A 127 7.73 -18.08 -1.01
N ALA A 128 6.84 -18.56 -0.13
CA ALA A 128 6.53 -17.87 1.12
C ALA A 128 7.76 -17.66 2.01
N GLY A 129 8.66 -18.63 2.04
CA GLY A 129 9.88 -18.54 2.82
C GLY A 129 10.87 -17.48 2.33
N SER A 130 10.77 -17.09 1.06
CA SER A 130 11.63 -16.07 0.48
C SER A 130 10.98 -14.68 0.47
N LEU A 131 9.72 -14.57 0.90
CA LEU A 131 9.06 -13.29 0.99
C LEU A 131 9.56 -12.51 2.19
N LEU A 132 9.76 -11.21 1.97
CA LEU A 132 10.22 -10.29 2.98
C LEU A 132 9.19 -10.14 4.10
N ASP A 133 9.65 -9.87 5.31
CA ASP A 133 8.75 -9.43 6.38
C ASP A 133 8.40 -7.97 6.12
N PHE A 134 7.17 -7.71 5.68
CA PHE A 134 6.73 -6.39 5.28
C PHE A 134 6.30 -5.50 6.46
N ARG A 135 6.22 -6.04 7.68
CA ARG A 135 5.71 -5.24 8.81
C ARG A 135 6.49 -3.94 9.03
N PRO A 136 7.82 -3.94 9.08
CA PRO A 136 8.55 -2.69 9.26
C PRO A 136 8.35 -1.70 8.12
N ILE A 137 8.26 -2.21 6.88
CA ILE A 137 8.04 -1.39 5.71
C ILE A 137 6.66 -0.73 5.75
N PHE A 138 5.64 -1.50 6.13
CA PHE A 138 4.26 -1.00 6.24
C PHE A 138 4.12 0.04 7.33
N GLU A 139 4.78 -0.18 8.47
CA GLU A 139 4.76 0.79 9.56
C GLU A 139 5.42 2.10 9.15
N ARG A 140 6.54 2.02 8.43
CA ARG A 140 7.23 3.21 7.93
C ARG A 140 6.39 3.95 6.87
N TYR A 141 5.76 3.19 5.99
CA TYR A 141 4.88 3.76 4.97
C TYR A 141 3.76 4.59 5.61
N ALA A 142 3.10 4.01 6.60
CA ALA A 142 2.00 4.68 7.30
C ALA A 142 2.50 5.91 8.06
N ALA A 143 3.64 5.81 8.74
CA ALA A 143 4.21 6.93 9.48
C ALA A 143 4.64 8.07 8.55
N ASP A 144 5.24 7.74 7.41
CA ASP A 144 5.66 8.74 6.42
C ASP A 144 4.44 9.46 5.83
N LEU A 145 3.39 8.73 5.53
CA LEU A 145 2.16 9.33 5.01
C LEU A 145 1.54 10.28 6.02
N LYS A 146 1.44 9.83 7.26
CA LYS A 146 0.90 10.66 8.35
C LYS A 146 1.69 11.95 8.49
N ALA A 147 3.01 11.86 8.53
CA ALA A 147 3.87 13.04 8.66
C ALA A 147 3.69 14.00 7.48
N ALA A 148 3.64 13.47 6.25
CA ALA A 148 3.49 14.28 5.06
C ALA A 148 2.12 14.98 5.01
N ALA A 149 1.07 14.26 5.33
CA ALA A 149 -0.29 14.80 5.28
C ALA A 149 -0.53 15.86 6.36
N GLU A 150 0.07 15.67 7.54
CA GLU A 150 -0.14 16.58 8.66
C GLU A 150 0.73 17.85 8.58
N ARG A 151 1.78 17.84 7.76
CA ARG A 151 2.63 19.03 7.55
C ARG A 151 1.97 20.09 6.69
N ALA A 152 1.09 19.69 5.82
CA ALA A 152 0.52 20.59 4.82
C ALA A 152 -0.50 21.57 5.39
#